data_e9010e594e9ee0eaabaebbed4d19b801
#
_entry.id   e9010e594e9ee0eaabaebbed4d19b801
#
_cell.length_a   1.000
_cell.length_b   1.000
_cell.length_c   1.000
_cell.angle_alpha   90.00
_cell.angle_beta   90.00
_cell.angle_gamma   90.00
#
_symmetry.space_group_name_H-M   'P 1'
#
loop_
_entity.id
_entity.type
_entity.pdbx_description
1 polymer ?
#
loop_
_entity_poly.entity_id
_entity_poly.type
_entity_poly.pdbx_seq_one_letter_code
_entity_poly.pdbx_strand_id
1 'polypeptide(L)'
;MQFTRGLLALVILIAPALAPAEECEVELFVLGAGQDAGAPHIGYPDDPAWADPALGQTATSIAVVDHVAGERFLFEATPHVTRQLQLLDTLAPADGPGLGLDGVFLTHAHIGHYAGLMYFGREGAGADGIPVFVMPRFAAFLQGNGPWSQLVKLENIVIQPLAAETPVQASKGIHVTPLTVPHRDEFSETVGFVIVTNASKTLFLPDLDSWDEWAQASGIDLATRVVELDHLFVDATFFQDGELTGRDMSEIPHPRVKDTMERLSGLSPELRQKVRFIHYNHTNPIRFPASPESALVSARGFDVARAGDRLCLAP
;
A
#
# COMPACT_ATOMS: atom_id res chain seq x y z
N MET A 1 -2.81 -81.82 18.33
CA MET A 1 -2.52 -80.67 17.45
C MET A 1 -3.55 -79.59 17.75
N GLN A 2 -3.19 -78.66 18.59
CA GLN A 2 -4.04 -77.49 18.90
C GLN A 2 -3.62 -76.30 18.05
N PHE A 3 -4.53 -75.79 17.21
CA PHE A 3 -4.34 -74.56 16.41
C PHE A 3 -4.82 -73.36 17.20
N THR A 4 -3.88 -72.56 17.64
CA THR A 4 -4.14 -71.21 18.20
C THR A 4 -4.42 -70.17 17.08
N ARG A 5 -5.65 -69.70 17.02
CA ARG A 5 -6.02 -68.56 16.12
C ARG A 5 -5.61 -67.28 16.76
N GLY A 6 -4.56 -66.59 16.20
CA GLY A 6 -4.21 -65.23 16.54
C GLY A 6 -5.21 -64.24 15.94
N LEU A 7 -5.81 -63.38 16.79
CA LEU A 7 -6.63 -62.23 16.37
C LEU A 7 -5.69 -61.06 16.03
N LEU A 8 -5.68 -60.66 14.77
CA LEU A 8 -4.98 -59.45 14.32
C LEU A 8 -5.93 -58.25 14.55
N ALA A 9 -5.62 -57.39 15.52
CA ALA A 9 -6.35 -56.16 15.75
C ALA A 9 -5.87 -55.10 14.75
N LEU A 10 -6.74 -54.66 13.85
CA LEU A 10 -6.49 -53.56 12.93
C LEU A 10 -6.68 -52.22 13.68
N VAL A 11 -5.58 -51.52 13.97
CA VAL A 11 -5.62 -50.17 14.52
C VAL A 11 -5.82 -49.17 13.37
N ILE A 12 -7.02 -48.63 13.23
CA ILE A 12 -7.31 -47.56 12.28
C ILE A 12 -6.83 -46.25 12.93
N LEU A 13 -5.70 -45.69 12.46
CA LEU A 13 -5.26 -44.37 12.75
C LEU A 13 -6.13 -43.37 11.99
N ILE A 14 -7.07 -42.72 12.71
CA ILE A 14 -7.82 -41.59 12.18
C ILE A 14 -6.88 -40.38 12.27
N ALA A 15 -6.31 -39.96 11.13
CA ALA A 15 -5.61 -38.69 11.03
C ALA A 15 -6.64 -37.56 11.21
N PRO A 16 -6.35 -36.52 12.04
CA PRO A 16 -7.22 -35.36 12.11
C PRO A 16 -7.29 -34.72 10.73
N ALA A 17 -8.49 -34.52 10.21
CA ALA A 17 -8.69 -33.68 9.03
C ALA A 17 -8.23 -32.27 9.38
N LEU A 18 -7.23 -31.75 8.69
CA LEU A 18 -6.91 -30.33 8.73
C LEU A 18 -8.17 -29.59 8.29
N ALA A 19 -8.68 -28.71 9.15
CA ALA A 19 -9.73 -27.77 8.75
C ALA A 19 -9.22 -27.00 7.52
N PRO A 20 -10.05 -26.80 6.48
CA PRO A 20 -9.66 -25.93 5.38
C PRO A 20 -9.27 -24.58 5.97
N ALA A 21 -8.17 -24.01 5.50
CA ALA A 21 -7.83 -22.62 5.82
C ALA A 21 -9.04 -21.76 5.40
N GLU A 22 -9.53 -20.91 6.29
CA GLU A 22 -10.58 -19.94 5.94
C GLU A 22 -10.09 -19.16 4.72
N GLU A 23 -10.87 -19.21 3.65
CA GLU A 23 -10.57 -18.42 2.44
C GLU A 23 -10.76 -16.94 2.79
N CYS A 24 -9.75 -16.13 2.48
CA CYS A 24 -9.83 -14.70 2.74
C CYS A 24 -10.83 -14.04 1.77
N GLU A 25 -11.89 -13.43 2.30
CA GLU A 25 -12.91 -12.76 1.51
C GLU A 25 -12.43 -11.40 0.98
N VAL A 26 -11.65 -10.65 1.78
CA VAL A 26 -11.06 -9.37 1.38
C VAL A 26 -9.56 -9.38 1.65
N GLU A 27 -8.77 -9.17 0.62
CA GLU A 27 -7.32 -9.26 0.70
C GLU A 27 -6.64 -7.98 0.20
N LEU A 28 -5.58 -7.56 0.90
CA LEU A 28 -4.69 -6.48 0.49
C LEU A 28 -3.41 -7.06 -0.11
N PHE A 29 -2.98 -6.51 -1.24
CA PHE A 29 -1.75 -6.83 -1.93
C PHE A 29 -0.86 -5.58 -1.99
N VAL A 30 0.42 -5.71 -1.63
CA VAL A 30 1.42 -4.66 -1.85
C VAL A 30 1.97 -4.80 -3.27
N LEU A 31 1.77 -3.79 -4.11
CA LEU A 31 2.20 -3.79 -5.51
C LEU A 31 3.51 -3.04 -5.74
N GLY A 32 3.89 -2.26 -4.75
CA GLY A 32 5.14 -1.51 -4.73
C GLY A 32 5.31 -0.78 -3.40
N ALA A 33 6.56 -0.50 -3.03
CA ALA A 33 6.86 0.10 -1.74
C ALA A 33 7.97 1.17 -1.82
N GLY A 34 8.49 1.48 -3.01
CA GLY A 34 9.46 2.54 -3.22
C GLY A 34 8.82 3.93 -3.28
N GLN A 35 9.57 4.97 -2.94
CA GLN A 35 9.13 6.35 -3.10
C GLN A 35 9.07 6.71 -4.60
N ASP A 36 8.08 7.51 -5.00
CA ASP A 36 7.94 8.21 -6.28
C ASP A 36 8.35 7.42 -7.54
N ALA A 37 9.63 7.51 -7.92
CA ALA A 37 10.17 6.88 -9.13
C ALA A 37 10.67 5.44 -8.88
N GLY A 38 10.59 4.95 -7.65
CA GLY A 38 11.11 3.64 -7.28
C GLY A 38 12.65 3.56 -7.34
N ALA A 39 13.18 2.36 -7.57
CA ALA A 39 14.60 2.13 -7.75
C ALA A 39 14.84 1.09 -8.86
N PRO A 40 15.92 1.19 -9.66
CA PRO A 40 16.96 2.21 -9.59
C PRO A 40 16.45 3.60 -9.98
N HIS A 41 17.03 4.64 -9.38
CA HIS A 41 16.62 6.02 -9.62
C HIS A 41 17.51 6.69 -10.67
N ILE A 42 16.92 7.48 -11.58
CA ILE A 42 17.65 8.28 -12.58
C ILE A 42 18.67 9.18 -11.89
N GLY A 43 19.90 9.23 -12.43
CA GLY A 43 21.00 10.02 -11.86
C GLY A 43 21.82 9.30 -10.79
N TYR A 44 21.48 8.06 -10.47
CA TYR A 44 22.22 7.21 -9.52
C TYR A 44 22.77 5.96 -10.21
N PRO A 45 23.89 6.09 -10.97
CA PRO A 45 24.45 5.01 -11.80
C PRO A 45 24.99 3.83 -10.99
N ASP A 46 25.32 4.06 -9.73
CA ASP A 46 25.89 3.03 -8.84
C ASP A 46 24.81 2.19 -8.11
N ASP A 47 23.52 2.43 -8.39
CA ASP A 47 22.45 1.63 -7.80
C ASP A 47 22.56 0.17 -8.26
N PRO A 48 22.65 -0.81 -7.35
CA PRO A 48 22.84 -2.21 -7.70
C PRO A 48 21.68 -2.78 -8.53
N ALA A 49 20.49 -2.18 -8.48
CA ALA A 49 19.34 -2.60 -9.27
C ALA A 49 19.51 -2.36 -10.79
N TRP A 50 20.50 -1.57 -11.22
CA TRP A 50 20.87 -1.50 -12.65
C TRP A 50 21.49 -2.80 -13.14
N ALA A 51 22.29 -3.48 -12.29
CA ALA A 51 22.93 -4.74 -12.61
C ALA A 51 22.03 -5.95 -12.28
N ASP A 52 21.22 -5.86 -11.22
CA ASP A 52 20.28 -6.89 -10.79
C ASP A 52 18.85 -6.35 -10.66
N PRO A 53 18.01 -6.54 -11.69
CA PRO A 53 16.61 -6.08 -11.66
C PRO A 53 15.77 -6.64 -10.51
N ALA A 54 16.17 -7.74 -9.88
CA ALA A 54 15.48 -8.28 -8.71
C ALA A 54 15.57 -7.37 -7.47
N LEU A 55 16.55 -6.47 -7.44
CA LEU A 55 16.72 -5.43 -6.43
C LEU A 55 15.90 -4.16 -6.74
N GLY A 56 15.22 -4.14 -7.88
CA GLY A 56 14.38 -3.03 -8.29
C GLY A 56 13.18 -2.85 -7.37
N GLN A 57 12.73 -1.59 -7.24
CA GLN A 57 11.54 -1.25 -6.45
C GLN A 57 10.56 -0.48 -7.33
N THR A 58 9.32 -0.95 -7.41
CA THR A 58 8.22 -0.17 -7.97
C THR A 58 7.74 0.85 -6.93
N ALA A 59 7.20 1.97 -7.41
CA ALA A 59 6.66 3.02 -6.56
C ALA A 59 5.51 2.48 -5.68
N THR A 60 5.24 3.17 -4.59
CA THR A 60 4.27 2.73 -3.57
C THR A 60 2.86 2.62 -4.14
N SER A 61 2.31 1.43 -4.07
CA SER A 61 0.92 1.14 -4.42
C SER A 61 0.47 -0.13 -3.72
N ILE A 62 -0.80 -0.16 -3.32
CA ILE A 62 -1.48 -1.36 -2.84
C ILE A 62 -2.74 -1.61 -3.65
N ALA A 63 -3.23 -2.84 -3.64
CA ALA A 63 -4.57 -3.16 -4.11
C ALA A 63 -5.36 -3.84 -2.99
N VAL A 64 -6.68 -3.61 -2.99
CA VAL A 64 -7.62 -4.35 -2.14
C VAL A 64 -8.59 -5.07 -3.06
N VAL A 65 -8.74 -6.36 -2.83
CA VAL A 65 -9.58 -7.26 -3.63
C VAL A 65 -10.68 -7.83 -2.75
N ASP A 66 -11.92 -7.61 -3.14
CA ASP A 66 -13.09 -8.29 -2.60
C ASP A 66 -13.36 -9.53 -3.46
N HIS A 67 -12.91 -10.69 -2.97
CA HIS A 67 -13.05 -11.96 -3.70
C HIS A 67 -14.50 -12.44 -3.80
N VAL A 68 -15.37 -11.98 -2.89
CA VAL A 68 -16.80 -12.33 -2.91
C VAL A 68 -17.54 -11.54 -3.98
N ALA A 69 -17.25 -10.24 -4.08
CA ALA A 69 -17.84 -9.36 -5.10
C ALA A 69 -17.13 -9.47 -6.45
N GLY A 70 -15.89 -9.97 -6.48
CA GLY A 70 -15.03 -9.96 -7.66
C GLY A 70 -14.53 -8.56 -8.01
N GLU A 71 -14.43 -7.66 -7.04
CA GLU A 71 -14.08 -6.24 -7.22
C GLU A 71 -12.64 -5.97 -6.77
N ARG A 72 -11.94 -5.11 -7.52
CA ARG A 72 -10.52 -4.79 -7.31
C ARG A 72 -10.31 -3.28 -7.27
N PHE A 73 -9.73 -2.78 -6.17
CA PHE A 73 -9.45 -1.36 -5.94
C PHE A 73 -7.96 -1.12 -5.86
N LEU A 74 -7.46 -0.20 -6.68
CA LEU A 74 -6.06 0.22 -6.69
C LEU A 74 -5.90 1.48 -5.84
N PHE A 75 -4.86 1.53 -5.01
CA PHE A 75 -4.43 2.72 -4.29
C PHE A 75 -3.10 3.16 -4.88
N GLU A 76 -3.06 4.34 -5.48
CA GLU A 76 -2.02 4.96 -6.28
C GLU A 76 -1.85 4.36 -7.69
N ALA A 77 -1.94 5.23 -8.69
CA ALA A 77 -1.62 4.94 -10.09
C ALA A 77 -0.23 5.47 -10.43
N THR A 78 0.79 4.77 -10.00
CA THR A 78 2.19 5.19 -10.05
C THR A 78 2.78 5.13 -11.47
N PRO A 79 3.97 5.69 -11.73
CA PRO A 79 4.69 5.48 -12.99
C PRO A 79 4.92 3.99 -13.36
N HIS A 80 4.83 3.09 -12.37
CA HIS A 80 5.00 1.65 -12.55
C HIS A 80 3.67 0.86 -12.67
N VAL A 81 2.55 1.54 -12.84
CA VAL A 81 1.20 0.93 -12.83
C VAL A 81 1.08 -0.29 -13.74
N THR A 82 1.73 -0.29 -14.91
CA THR A 82 1.69 -1.42 -15.84
C THR A 82 2.27 -2.70 -15.25
N ARG A 83 3.37 -2.61 -14.49
CA ARG A 83 3.98 -3.75 -13.79
C ARG A 83 3.17 -4.13 -12.55
N GLN A 84 2.60 -3.15 -11.88
CA GLN A 84 1.80 -3.34 -10.68
C GLN A 84 0.50 -4.07 -10.99
N LEU A 85 -0.19 -3.70 -12.07
CA LEU A 85 -1.38 -4.43 -12.53
C LEU A 85 -1.04 -5.84 -13.01
N GLN A 86 0.09 -6.03 -13.70
CA GLN A 86 0.57 -7.37 -14.06
C GLN A 86 0.85 -8.25 -12.82
N LEU A 87 1.42 -7.66 -11.76
CA LEU A 87 1.62 -8.35 -10.49
C LEU A 87 0.27 -8.70 -9.85
N LEU A 88 -0.66 -7.75 -9.81
CA LEU A 88 -2.01 -7.97 -9.28
C LEU A 88 -2.74 -9.10 -10.04
N ASP A 89 -2.67 -9.11 -11.37
CA ASP A 89 -3.27 -10.16 -12.20
C ASP A 89 -2.65 -11.54 -11.96
N THR A 90 -1.38 -11.58 -11.54
CA THR A 90 -0.72 -12.83 -11.14
C THR A 90 -1.19 -13.31 -9.77
N LEU A 91 -1.41 -12.40 -8.82
CA LEU A 91 -1.77 -12.70 -7.43
C LEU A 91 -3.27 -12.91 -7.24
N ALA A 92 -4.08 -12.10 -7.91
CA ALA A 92 -5.54 -12.12 -7.86
C ALA A 92 -6.09 -11.77 -9.26
N PRO A 93 -6.20 -12.76 -10.17
CA PRO A 93 -6.68 -12.54 -11.53
C PRO A 93 -8.06 -11.87 -11.57
N ALA A 94 -8.27 -10.94 -12.51
CA ALA A 94 -9.59 -10.39 -12.79
C ALA A 94 -10.32 -11.24 -13.83
N ASP A 95 -11.63 -11.29 -13.71
CA ASP A 95 -12.51 -11.88 -14.73
C ASP A 95 -12.85 -10.83 -15.79
N GLY A 96 -12.75 -11.20 -17.06
CA GLY A 96 -13.20 -10.36 -18.18
C GLY A 96 -12.12 -9.47 -18.79
N PRO A 97 -12.52 -8.65 -19.76
CA PRO A 97 -11.63 -7.75 -20.50
C PRO A 97 -11.36 -6.45 -19.73
N GLY A 98 -10.30 -5.72 -20.13
CA GLY A 98 -9.96 -4.40 -19.59
C GLY A 98 -8.93 -4.49 -18.46
N LEU A 99 -8.88 -3.44 -17.62
CA LEU A 99 -7.93 -3.35 -16.51
C LEU A 99 -8.34 -4.18 -15.28
N GLY A 100 -9.59 -4.66 -15.24
CA GLY A 100 -10.13 -5.38 -14.09
C GLY A 100 -10.05 -4.55 -12.81
N LEU A 101 -10.31 -3.24 -12.89
CA LEU A 101 -10.35 -2.31 -11.76
C LEU A 101 -11.73 -1.71 -11.62
N ASP A 102 -12.28 -1.74 -10.41
CA ASP A 102 -13.56 -1.15 -10.04
C ASP A 102 -13.38 0.26 -9.44
N GLY A 103 -12.14 0.63 -9.13
CA GLY A 103 -11.81 1.98 -8.71
C GLY A 103 -10.33 2.20 -8.42
N VAL A 104 -9.92 3.47 -8.46
CA VAL A 104 -8.58 3.93 -8.12
C VAL A 104 -8.69 5.03 -7.09
N PHE A 105 -8.01 4.89 -5.97
CA PHE A 105 -7.90 5.89 -4.91
C PHE A 105 -6.54 6.56 -4.96
N LEU A 106 -6.49 7.89 -5.01
CA LEU A 106 -5.24 8.65 -5.08
C LEU A 106 -5.11 9.56 -3.86
N THR A 107 -3.93 9.51 -3.23
CA THR A 107 -3.67 10.28 -2.01
C THR A 107 -3.45 11.75 -2.29
N HIS A 108 -2.63 12.09 -3.29
CA HIS A 108 -2.27 13.47 -3.62
C HIS A 108 -1.63 13.60 -5.01
N ALA A 109 -1.41 14.85 -5.46
CA ALA A 109 -0.93 15.17 -6.81
C ALA A 109 0.61 15.32 -6.88
N HIS A 110 1.38 14.44 -6.22
CA HIS A 110 2.79 14.25 -6.55
C HIS A 110 2.94 13.17 -7.61
N ILE A 111 3.88 13.36 -8.53
CA ILE A 111 3.93 12.61 -9.79
C ILE A 111 4.12 11.08 -9.59
N GLY A 112 4.74 10.69 -8.50
CA GLY A 112 4.91 9.29 -8.10
C GLY A 112 3.62 8.55 -7.81
N HIS A 113 2.52 9.27 -7.52
CA HIS A 113 1.26 8.70 -7.03
C HIS A 113 0.17 8.62 -8.11
N TYR A 114 0.23 9.45 -9.18
CA TYR A 114 -0.85 9.54 -10.15
C TYR A 114 -0.41 9.53 -11.62
N ALA A 115 0.90 9.67 -11.92
CA ALA A 115 1.35 9.80 -13.31
C ALA A 115 0.97 8.60 -14.18
N GLY A 116 0.86 7.42 -13.59
CA GLY A 116 0.47 6.20 -14.28
C GLY A 116 -0.94 6.22 -14.85
N LEU A 117 -1.83 7.11 -14.39
CA LEU A 117 -3.14 7.31 -15.02
C LEU A 117 -3.05 7.56 -16.52
N MET A 118 -1.96 8.14 -17.02
CA MET A 118 -1.79 8.38 -18.46
C MET A 118 -1.89 7.09 -19.28
N TYR A 119 -1.56 5.94 -18.73
CA TYR A 119 -1.66 4.63 -19.40
C TYR A 119 -3.09 4.10 -19.50
N PHE A 120 -4.05 4.73 -18.82
CA PHE A 120 -5.47 4.38 -18.90
C PHE A 120 -6.11 4.94 -20.19
N GLY A 121 -5.46 5.93 -20.82
CA GLY A 121 -5.92 6.56 -22.06
C GLY A 121 -5.85 5.65 -23.29
N ARG A 122 -6.30 6.19 -24.39
CA ARG A 122 -6.38 5.49 -25.69
C ARG A 122 -5.04 5.06 -26.29
N GLU A 123 -3.95 5.72 -25.87
CA GLU A 123 -2.58 5.36 -26.28
C GLU A 123 -2.01 4.21 -25.44
N GLY A 124 -2.72 3.80 -24.38
CA GLY A 124 -2.40 2.69 -23.48
C GLY A 124 -3.51 1.66 -23.46
N ALA A 125 -4.17 1.54 -22.33
CA ALA A 125 -5.20 0.52 -22.09
C ALA A 125 -6.53 0.82 -22.81
N GLY A 126 -6.80 2.08 -23.17
CA GLY A 126 -8.11 2.47 -23.67
C GLY A 126 -9.22 2.15 -22.69
N ALA A 127 -8.99 2.44 -21.40
CA ALA A 127 -9.92 2.14 -20.32
C ALA A 127 -11.29 2.81 -20.56
N ASP A 128 -12.34 2.23 -20.03
CA ASP A 128 -13.72 2.66 -20.17
C ASP A 128 -14.32 2.90 -18.77
N GLY A 129 -14.45 4.17 -18.41
CA GLY A 129 -15.18 4.62 -17.24
C GLY A 129 -14.60 4.25 -15.87
N ILE A 130 -13.28 4.03 -15.72
CA ILE A 130 -12.69 3.65 -14.43
C ILE A 130 -12.91 4.77 -13.40
N PRO A 131 -13.59 4.49 -12.26
CA PRO A 131 -13.78 5.46 -11.19
C PRO A 131 -12.43 5.86 -10.55
N VAL A 132 -12.18 7.17 -10.43
CA VAL A 132 -10.98 7.71 -9.77
C VAL A 132 -11.40 8.58 -8.60
N PHE A 133 -11.19 8.09 -7.39
CA PHE A 133 -11.56 8.71 -6.13
C PHE A 133 -10.45 9.65 -5.66
N VAL A 134 -10.74 10.94 -5.61
CA VAL A 134 -9.78 12.01 -5.30
C VAL A 134 -10.41 13.15 -4.51
N MET A 135 -9.59 13.89 -3.78
CA MET A 135 -10.02 15.10 -3.09
C MET A 135 -10.35 16.24 -4.10
N PRO A 136 -11.15 17.24 -3.72
CA PRO A 136 -11.69 18.24 -4.64
C PRO A 136 -10.65 19.05 -5.43
N ARG A 137 -9.52 19.47 -4.81
CA ARG A 137 -8.46 20.18 -5.52
C ARG A 137 -7.77 19.26 -6.52
N PHE A 138 -7.58 17.98 -6.14
CA PHE A 138 -7.01 16.98 -7.03
C PHE A 138 -7.97 16.70 -8.22
N ALA A 139 -9.27 16.63 -8.00
CA ALA A 139 -10.26 16.52 -9.05
C ALA A 139 -10.14 17.68 -10.06
N ALA A 140 -10.08 18.92 -9.56
CA ALA A 140 -9.89 20.10 -10.40
C ALA A 140 -8.56 20.06 -11.16
N PHE A 141 -7.47 19.60 -10.52
CA PHE A 141 -6.18 19.44 -11.16
C PHE A 141 -6.24 18.45 -12.35
N LEU A 142 -6.80 17.26 -12.17
CA LEU A 142 -6.92 16.25 -13.23
C LEU A 142 -7.82 16.74 -14.38
N GLN A 143 -8.92 17.44 -14.07
CA GLN A 143 -9.83 18.00 -15.07
C GLN A 143 -9.24 19.17 -15.85
N GLY A 144 -8.34 19.95 -15.24
CA GLY A 144 -7.78 21.17 -15.79
C GLY A 144 -6.44 21.00 -16.53
N ASN A 145 -5.74 19.89 -16.34
CA ASN A 145 -4.38 19.72 -16.85
C ASN A 145 -4.26 18.51 -17.79
N GLY A 146 -3.62 18.72 -18.96
CA GLY A 146 -3.23 17.62 -19.83
C GLY A 146 -2.04 16.85 -19.27
N PRO A 147 -1.90 15.54 -19.57
CA PRO A 147 -2.80 14.75 -20.41
C PRO A 147 -4.06 14.24 -19.69
N TRP A 148 -4.16 14.34 -18.36
CA TRP A 148 -5.24 13.74 -17.55
C TRP A 148 -6.64 14.29 -17.91
N SER A 149 -6.74 15.58 -18.25
CA SER A 149 -8.01 16.18 -18.70
C SER A 149 -8.57 15.53 -19.97
N GLN A 150 -7.72 14.95 -20.81
CA GLN A 150 -8.16 14.16 -21.96
C GLN A 150 -8.78 12.84 -21.55
N LEU A 151 -8.22 12.18 -20.52
CA LEU A 151 -8.77 10.93 -19.99
C LEU A 151 -10.16 11.12 -19.42
N VAL A 152 -10.37 12.24 -18.69
CA VAL A 152 -11.70 12.63 -18.18
C VAL A 152 -12.67 12.93 -19.32
N LYS A 153 -12.23 13.72 -20.30
CA LYS A 153 -13.07 14.09 -21.45
C LYS A 153 -13.47 12.90 -22.32
N LEU A 154 -12.61 11.91 -22.43
CA LEU A 154 -12.84 10.68 -23.20
C LEU A 154 -13.50 9.56 -22.38
N GLU A 155 -13.81 9.85 -21.12
CA GLU A 155 -14.39 8.90 -20.17
C GLU A 155 -13.54 7.64 -19.96
N ASN A 156 -12.21 7.72 -20.21
CA ASN A 156 -11.30 6.64 -19.79
C ASN A 156 -11.29 6.51 -18.27
N ILE A 157 -11.40 7.64 -17.57
CA ILE A 157 -11.59 7.74 -16.12
C ILE A 157 -12.78 8.63 -15.78
N VAL A 158 -13.46 8.30 -14.69
CA VAL A 158 -14.59 9.08 -14.15
C VAL A 158 -14.23 9.57 -12.76
N ILE A 159 -14.10 10.89 -12.59
CA ILE A 159 -13.74 11.49 -11.30
C ILE A 159 -14.87 11.28 -10.29
N GLN A 160 -14.52 10.73 -9.13
CA GLN A 160 -15.36 10.56 -7.95
C GLN A 160 -14.82 11.43 -6.82
N PRO A 161 -15.39 12.61 -6.57
CA PRO A 161 -14.88 13.50 -5.52
C PRO A 161 -15.08 12.90 -4.13
N LEU A 162 -14.02 12.90 -3.32
CA LEU A 162 -14.05 12.55 -1.91
C LEU A 162 -14.32 13.78 -1.05
N ALA A 163 -14.69 13.55 0.21
CA ALA A 163 -14.73 14.57 1.24
C ALA A 163 -13.93 14.11 2.45
N ALA A 164 -13.16 15.02 3.03
CA ALA A 164 -12.33 14.72 4.19
C ALA A 164 -13.13 14.04 5.30
N GLU A 165 -12.55 13.05 5.94
CA GLU A 165 -13.11 12.29 7.07
C GLU A 165 -14.50 11.63 6.77
N THR A 166 -14.90 11.57 5.49
CA THR A 166 -16.21 11.03 5.09
C THR A 166 -16.01 9.68 4.39
N PRO A 167 -16.54 8.57 4.94
CA PRO A 167 -16.40 7.27 4.32
C PRO A 167 -17.17 7.16 3.02
N VAL A 168 -16.56 6.55 2.01
CA VAL A 168 -17.23 6.10 0.79
C VAL A 168 -17.27 4.57 0.76
N GLN A 169 -18.34 4.02 0.27
CA GLN A 169 -18.48 2.59 0.05
C GLN A 169 -17.80 2.23 -1.28
N ALA A 170 -16.67 1.54 -1.23
CA ALA A 170 -15.99 1.04 -2.42
C ALA A 170 -16.66 -0.26 -2.89
N SER A 171 -16.79 -1.25 -2.03
CA SER A 171 -17.56 -2.48 -2.23
C SER A 171 -18.59 -2.63 -1.12
N LYS A 172 -19.46 -3.63 -1.24
CA LYS A 172 -20.46 -3.94 -0.19
C LYS A 172 -19.81 -4.20 1.17
N GLY A 173 -18.60 -4.79 1.17
CA GLY A 173 -17.84 -5.12 2.39
C GLY A 173 -16.69 -4.16 2.69
N ILE A 174 -16.45 -3.14 1.85
CA ILE A 174 -15.28 -2.25 1.94
C ILE A 174 -15.72 -0.79 1.97
N HIS A 175 -15.32 -0.08 3.03
CA HIS A 175 -15.45 1.37 3.14
C HIS A 175 -14.07 2.02 3.19
N VAL A 176 -13.90 3.13 2.49
CA VAL A 176 -12.65 3.88 2.43
C VAL A 176 -12.89 5.29 2.92
N THR A 177 -12.11 5.74 3.92
CA THR A 177 -12.20 7.09 4.48
C THR A 177 -10.91 7.83 4.23
N PRO A 178 -10.92 8.97 3.50
CA PRO A 178 -9.76 9.82 3.37
C PRO A 178 -9.51 10.60 4.67
N LEU A 179 -8.30 10.52 5.21
CA LEU A 179 -7.84 11.32 6.35
C LEU A 179 -6.88 12.39 5.87
N THR A 180 -7.20 13.66 6.07
CA THR A 180 -6.30 14.75 5.72
C THR A 180 -5.01 14.69 6.56
N VAL A 181 -3.87 14.85 5.90
CA VAL A 181 -2.55 14.83 6.52
C VAL A 181 -1.71 16.02 6.07
N PRO A 182 -0.80 16.53 6.91
CA PRO A 182 0.15 17.56 6.51
C PRO A 182 1.17 16.97 5.52
N HIS A 183 1.22 17.57 4.35
CA HIS A 183 2.22 17.30 3.31
C HIS A 183 2.18 18.47 2.33
N ARG A 184 3.22 18.58 1.48
CA ARG A 184 3.26 19.60 0.44
C ARG A 184 2.01 19.51 -0.45
N ASP A 185 1.26 20.59 -0.52
CA ASP A 185 -0.07 20.64 -1.13
C ASP A 185 -0.14 21.58 -2.35
N GLU A 186 0.89 21.59 -3.19
CA GLU A 186 1.02 22.50 -4.32
C GLU A 186 -0.17 22.39 -5.29
N PHE A 187 -0.66 21.18 -5.57
CA PHE A 187 -1.71 20.93 -6.56
C PHE A 187 -2.97 20.29 -6.00
N SER A 188 -2.90 19.67 -4.83
CA SER A 188 -4.02 18.96 -4.23
C SER A 188 -3.96 18.99 -2.71
N GLU A 189 -5.04 18.59 -2.05
CA GLU A 189 -4.95 18.10 -0.68
C GLU A 189 -4.11 16.83 -0.65
N THR A 190 -3.54 16.50 0.52
CA THR A 190 -2.93 15.19 0.76
C THR A 190 -3.75 14.43 1.79
N VAL A 191 -4.04 13.16 1.50
CA VAL A 191 -4.77 12.26 2.39
C VAL A 191 -4.06 10.91 2.53
N GLY A 192 -4.22 10.28 3.69
CA GLY A 192 -4.11 8.83 3.83
C GLY A 192 -5.50 8.20 3.74
N PHE A 193 -5.59 6.89 3.59
CA PHE A 193 -6.85 6.17 3.53
C PHE A 193 -7.00 5.19 4.68
N VAL A 194 -8.12 5.24 5.41
CA VAL A 194 -8.53 4.15 6.29
C VAL A 194 -9.49 3.25 5.52
N ILE A 195 -9.08 2.01 5.32
CA ILE A 195 -9.83 0.94 4.66
C ILE A 195 -10.45 0.08 5.74
N VAL A 196 -11.77 -0.01 5.75
CA VAL A 196 -12.54 -0.71 6.78
C VAL A 196 -13.30 -1.86 6.13
N THR A 197 -13.09 -3.06 6.67
CA THR A 197 -13.88 -4.26 6.37
C THR A 197 -14.74 -4.63 7.58
N ASN A 198 -15.47 -5.74 7.50
CA ASN A 198 -16.20 -6.28 8.64
C ASN A 198 -15.29 -6.81 9.76
N ALA A 199 -14.01 -7.06 9.48
CA ALA A 199 -13.07 -7.70 10.40
C ALA A 199 -11.85 -6.83 10.76
N SER A 200 -11.49 -5.83 9.95
CA SER A 200 -10.27 -5.04 10.17
C SER A 200 -10.39 -3.58 9.72
N LYS A 201 -9.47 -2.77 10.27
CA LYS A 201 -9.25 -1.37 9.90
C LYS A 201 -7.79 -1.19 9.53
N THR A 202 -7.52 -0.82 8.30
CA THR A 202 -6.18 -0.65 7.74
C THR A 202 -5.93 0.80 7.36
N LEU A 203 -4.83 1.39 7.82
CA LEU A 203 -4.35 2.69 7.36
C LEU A 203 -3.33 2.51 6.23
N PHE A 204 -3.54 3.20 5.12
CA PHE A 204 -2.55 3.41 4.07
C PHE A 204 -2.18 4.90 4.03
N LEU A 205 -0.98 5.22 4.51
CA LEU A 205 -0.45 6.59 4.64
C LEU A 205 0.99 6.61 4.10
N PRO A 206 1.16 6.65 2.76
CA PRO A 206 2.49 6.57 2.16
C PRO A 206 3.31 7.84 2.32
N ASP A 207 2.68 8.99 2.48
CA ASP A 207 3.37 10.28 2.47
C ASP A 207 2.84 11.22 3.57
N LEU A 208 3.76 11.79 4.35
CA LEU A 208 3.46 12.63 5.51
C LEU A 208 4.66 13.52 5.84
N ASP A 209 4.45 14.78 6.17
CA ASP A 209 5.52 15.68 6.58
C ASP A 209 5.97 15.42 8.03
N SER A 210 5.02 15.28 8.96
CA SER A 210 5.32 15.18 10.39
C SER A 210 4.21 14.52 11.20
N TRP A 211 4.58 13.57 12.06
CA TRP A 211 3.66 13.00 13.04
C TRP A 211 3.11 14.02 14.03
N ASP A 212 3.91 15.00 14.41
CA ASP A 212 3.51 16.01 15.39
C ASP A 212 2.51 17.01 14.78
N GLU A 213 2.75 17.44 13.55
CA GLU A 213 1.81 18.30 12.82
C GLU A 213 0.47 17.58 12.58
N TRP A 214 0.52 16.29 12.20
CA TRP A 214 -0.71 15.52 12.04
C TRP A 214 -1.45 15.30 13.35
N ALA A 215 -0.75 15.02 14.45
CA ALA A 215 -1.34 14.93 15.77
C ALA A 215 -1.98 16.25 16.21
N GLN A 216 -1.32 17.37 15.94
CA GLN A 216 -1.86 18.70 16.22
C GLN A 216 -3.12 19.00 15.40
N ALA A 217 -3.10 18.67 14.10
CA ALA A 217 -4.22 18.92 13.19
C ALA A 217 -5.44 18.03 13.47
N SER A 218 -5.21 16.75 13.76
CA SER A 218 -6.27 15.74 13.94
C SER A 218 -6.72 15.55 15.41
N GLY A 219 -5.91 16.00 16.38
CA GLY A 219 -6.12 15.72 17.79
C GLY A 219 -5.80 14.29 18.23
N ILE A 220 -5.23 13.45 17.34
CA ILE A 220 -4.95 12.03 17.60
C ILE A 220 -3.50 11.73 17.26
N ASP A 221 -2.73 11.25 18.21
CA ASP A 221 -1.33 10.88 17.99
C ASP A 221 -1.18 9.49 17.33
N LEU A 222 0.02 9.21 16.83
CA LEU A 222 0.32 7.95 16.14
C LEU A 222 0.13 6.73 17.06
N ALA A 223 0.51 6.80 18.34
CA ALA A 223 0.38 5.68 19.27
C ALA A 223 -1.09 5.30 19.49
N THR A 224 -1.96 6.29 19.62
CA THR A 224 -3.42 6.10 19.70
C THR A 224 -3.95 5.42 18.43
N ARG A 225 -3.51 5.86 17.24
CA ARG A 225 -3.92 5.23 15.97
C ARG A 225 -3.46 3.78 15.86
N VAL A 226 -2.26 3.44 16.33
CA VAL A 226 -1.77 2.05 16.37
C VAL A 226 -2.66 1.17 17.27
N VAL A 227 -3.20 1.72 18.35
CA VAL A 227 -4.12 0.98 19.21
C VAL A 227 -5.47 0.74 18.52
N GLU A 228 -6.00 1.74 17.83
CA GLU A 228 -7.34 1.72 17.23
C GLU A 228 -7.45 0.97 15.89
N LEU A 229 -6.32 0.81 15.19
CA LEU A 229 -6.24 0.18 13.88
C LEU A 229 -5.61 -1.21 13.98
N ASP A 230 -5.85 -2.05 12.98
CA ASP A 230 -5.32 -3.42 12.92
C ASP A 230 -4.04 -3.49 12.08
N HIS A 231 -3.94 -2.68 11.03
CA HIS A 231 -2.78 -2.61 10.15
C HIS A 231 -2.49 -1.17 9.75
N LEU A 232 -1.21 -0.80 9.72
CA LEU A 232 -0.78 0.53 9.33
C LEU A 232 0.39 0.41 8.34
N PHE A 233 0.19 0.91 7.13
CA PHE A 233 1.25 1.14 6.14
C PHE A 233 1.60 2.61 6.19
N VAL A 234 2.82 2.94 6.65
CA VAL A 234 3.21 4.31 6.96
C VAL A 234 4.48 4.73 6.27
N ASP A 235 4.60 6.05 6.05
CA ASP A 235 5.75 6.70 5.44
C ASP A 235 7.08 6.23 6.05
N ALA A 236 7.98 5.83 5.18
CA ALA A 236 9.33 5.41 5.49
C ALA A 236 10.34 5.98 4.49
N THR A 237 10.10 7.17 3.98
CA THR A 237 10.94 7.79 2.94
C THR A 237 12.41 7.70 3.28
N PHE A 238 12.81 8.04 4.49
CA PHE A 238 14.19 7.90 4.96
C PHE A 238 14.28 7.09 6.26
N PHE A 239 15.33 6.30 6.38
CA PHE A 239 15.62 5.57 7.61
C PHE A 239 16.11 6.52 8.72
N GLN A 240 17.03 7.41 8.35
CA GLN A 240 17.64 8.42 9.22
C GLN A 240 18.18 9.60 8.40
N ASP A 241 18.64 10.65 9.08
CA ASP A 241 19.34 11.74 8.41
C ASP A 241 20.72 11.30 7.85
N GLY A 242 21.18 12.02 6.80
CA GLY A 242 22.47 11.76 6.16
C GLY A 242 22.42 10.80 4.96
N GLU A 243 21.25 10.30 4.58
CA GLU A 243 21.10 9.42 3.41
C GLU A 243 21.31 10.16 2.08
N LEU A 244 21.02 11.46 2.02
CA LEU A 244 21.21 12.29 0.84
C LEU A 244 22.51 13.09 0.97
N THR A 245 23.57 12.60 0.32
CA THR A 245 24.88 13.27 0.37
C THR A 245 24.80 14.69 -0.18
N GLY A 246 25.28 15.66 0.61
CA GLY A 246 25.36 17.07 0.20
C GLY A 246 24.05 17.84 0.25
N ARG A 247 22.99 17.26 0.85
CA ARG A 247 21.71 17.94 1.08
C ARG A 247 21.43 18.10 2.57
N ASP A 248 20.84 19.21 2.94
CA ASP A 248 20.27 19.40 4.27
C ASP A 248 18.94 18.65 4.34
N MET A 249 18.91 17.53 5.04
CA MET A 249 17.72 16.71 5.15
C MET A 249 16.68 17.26 6.12
N SER A 250 17.02 18.28 6.92
CA SER A 250 16.04 18.98 7.76
C SER A 250 15.02 19.79 6.94
N GLU A 251 15.38 20.15 5.70
CA GLU A 251 14.49 20.83 4.75
C GLU A 251 13.58 19.86 3.97
N ILE A 252 13.75 18.56 4.17
CA ILE A 252 12.97 17.53 3.47
C ILE A 252 12.06 16.85 4.50
N PRO A 253 10.80 17.31 4.60
CA PRO A 253 9.88 16.82 5.59
C PRO A 253 9.47 15.37 5.24
N HIS A 254 9.70 14.48 6.14
CA HIS A 254 9.18 13.11 6.23
C HIS A 254 9.63 12.54 7.58
N PRO A 255 8.81 11.79 8.30
CA PRO A 255 9.24 11.09 9.50
C PRO A 255 10.36 10.09 9.18
N ARG A 256 11.41 10.08 9.97
CA ARG A 256 12.45 9.05 9.83
C ARG A 256 11.95 7.74 10.43
N VAL A 257 12.30 6.61 9.81
CA VAL A 257 11.95 5.27 10.34
C VAL A 257 12.43 5.11 11.78
N LYS A 258 13.65 5.56 12.08
CA LYS A 258 14.20 5.51 13.46
C LYS A 258 13.35 6.29 14.45
N ASP A 259 12.90 7.49 14.08
CA ASP A 259 12.11 8.35 14.95
C ASP A 259 10.70 7.77 15.15
N THR A 260 10.11 7.21 14.09
CA THR A 260 8.83 6.50 14.18
C THR A 260 8.92 5.29 15.12
N MET A 261 9.98 4.47 15.00
CA MET A 261 10.22 3.34 15.89
C MET A 261 10.44 3.78 17.34
N GLU A 262 11.15 4.90 17.57
CA GLU A 262 11.39 5.41 18.93
C GLU A 262 10.10 5.95 19.54
N ARG A 263 9.30 6.70 18.78
CA ARG A 263 7.98 7.23 19.19
C ARG A 263 7.03 6.11 19.64
N LEU A 264 7.11 4.94 19.01
CA LEU A 264 6.28 3.78 19.32
C LEU A 264 6.95 2.76 20.26
N SER A 265 8.15 3.05 20.79
CA SER A 265 8.93 2.12 21.60
C SER A 265 8.24 1.68 22.89
N GLY A 266 7.36 2.53 23.45
CA GLY A 266 6.57 2.24 24.64
C GLY A 266 5.37 1.30 24.41
N LEU A 267 5.01 0.99 23.17
CA LEU A 267 3.92 0.06 22.85
C LEU A 267 4.38 -1.40 22.99
N SER A 268 3.44 -2.31 23.21
CA SER A 268 3.72 -3.75 23.23
C SER A 268 4.22 -4.26 21.86
N PRO A 269 4.95 -5.38 21.80
CA PRO A 269 5.38 -5.97 20.54
C PRO A 269 4.22 -6.25 19.56
N GLU A 270 3.08 -6.71 20.08
CA GLU A 270 1.88 -7.03 19.31
C GLU A 270 1.31 -5.78 18.61
N LEU A 271 1.34 -4.62 19.28
CA LEU A 271 0.92 -3.36 18.70
C LEU A 271 1.91 -2.86 17.64
N ARG A 272 3.20 -2.98 17.91
CA ARG A 272 4.25 -2.56 16.96
C ARG A 272 4.21 -3.38 15.65
N GLN A 273 3.88 -4.67 15.72
CA GLN A 273 3.74 -5.55 14.55
C GLN A 273 2.63 -5.13 13.58
N LYS A 274 1.71 -4.29 14.02
CA LYS A 274 0.68 -3.71 13.15
C LYS A 274 1.24 -2.69 12.14
N VAL A 275 2.43 -2.14 12.42
CA VAL A 275 3.06 -1.07 11.64
C VAL A 275 4.03 -1.66 10.62
N ARG A 276 3.79 -1.34 9.35
CA ARG A 276 4.63 -1.69 8.19
C ARG A 276 5.12 -0.43 7.52
N PHE A 277 6.42 -0.33 7.36
CA PHE A 277 7.08 0.77 6.66
C PHE A 277 6.95 0.60 5.16
N ILE A 278 6.46 1.64 4.47
CA ILE A 278 6.26 1.69 3.01
C ILE A 278 6.79 3.03 2.47
N HIS A 279 6.87 3.22 1.16
CA HIS A 279 7.27 4.48 0.53
C HIS A 279 8.74 4.86 0.78
N TYR A 280 9.64 3.89 0.81
CA TYR A 280 11.05 4.16 1.10
C TYR A 280 11.83 4.61 -0.14
N ASN A 281 12.63 5.68 0.04
CA ASN A 281 13.50 6.24 -0.99
C ASN A 281 14.53 5.23 -1.50
N HIS A 282 15.05 5.44 -2.71
CA HIS A 282 16.10 4.60 -3.29
C HIS A 282 17.39 4.57 -2.45
N THR A 283 17.65 5.58 -1.61
CA THR A 283 18.78 5.63 -0.67
C THR A 283 18.51 4.91 0.65
N ASN A 284 17.23 4.67 0.97
CA ASN A 284 16.86 4.07 2.25
C ASN A 284 17.31 2.60 2.30
N PRO A 285 18.18 2.21 3.26
CA PRO A 285 18.73 0.86 3.32
C PRO A 285 17.69 -0.24 3.61
N ILE A 286 16.49 0.11 4.18
CA ILE A 286 15.45 -0.90 4.41
C ILE A 286 14.87 -1.47 3.12
N ARG A 287 15.14 -0.87 1.97
CA ARG A 287 14.78 -1.46 0.66
C ARG A 287 15.43 -2.82 0.44
N PHE A 288 16.55 -3.09 1.11
CA PHE A 288 17.26 -4.36 1.04
C PHE A 288 16.90 -5.26 2.24
N PRO A 289 16.21 -6.40 2.02
CA PRO A 289 15.80 -7.28 3.12
C PRO A 289 16.93 -7.76 4.01
N ALA A 290 18.16 -7.91 3.44
CA ALA A 290 19.34 -8.38 4.16
C ALA A 290 20.14 -7.24 4.82
N SER A 291 19.68 -6.00 4.78
CA SER A 291 20.39 -4.87 5.41
C SER A 291 20.32 -4.94 6.94
N PRO A 292 21.33 -4.40 7.64
CA PRO A 292 21.31 -4.24 9.10
C PRO A 292 20.10 -3.43 9.57
N GLU A 293 19.65 -2.45 8.79
CA GLU A 293 18.50 -1.59 9.08
C GLU A 293 17.18 -2.37 9.00
N SER A 294 17.01 -3.23 8.00
CA SER A 294 15.87 -4.15 7.94
C SER A 294 15.85 -5.11 9.13
N ALA A 295 17.00 -5.64 9.50
CA ALA A 295 17.12 -6.49 10.68
C ALA A 295 16.79 -5.72 11.98
N LEU A 296 17.18 -4.44 12.08
CA LEU A 296 16.84 -3.58 13.23
C LEU A 296 15.33 -3.31 13.31
N VAL A 297 14.67 -3.02 12.19
CA VAL A 297 13.20 -2.85 12.12
C VAL A 297 12.50 -4.07 12.69
N SER A 298 12.86 -5.26 12.20
CA SER A 298 12.27 -6.53 12.67
C SER A 298 12.57 -6.81 14.13
N ALA A 299 13.81 -6.57 14.59
CA ALA A 299 14.21 -6.76 15.99
C ALA A 299 13.45 -5.84 16.95
N ARG A 300 13.00 -4.67 16.47
CA ARG A 300 12.15 -3.76 17.23
C ARG A 300 10.66 -4.08 17.15
N GLY A 301 10.27 -5.15 16.43
CA GLY A 301 8.89 -5.63 16.33
C GLY A 301 8.05 -4.90 15.30
N PHE A 302 8.69 -4.24 14.32
CA PHE A 302 8.03 -3.61 13.18
C PHE A 302 8.26 -4.45 11.92
N ASP A 303 7.58 -4.09 10.83
CA ASP A 303 7.71 -4.76 9.54
C ASP A 303 8.02 -3.76 8.41
N VAL A 304 8.50 -4.27 7.28
CA VAL A 304 8.76 -3.51 6.05
C VAL A 304 7.94 -4.12 4.92
N ALA A 305 7.03 -3.36 4.35
CA ALA A 305 6.20 -3.79 3.22
C ALA A 305 7.06 -4.08 1.98
N ARG A 306 6.73 -5.14 1.27
CA ARG A 306 7.42 -5.59 0.04
C ARG A 306 6.42 -5.84 -1.07
N ALA A 307 6.81 -5.57 -2.32
CA ALA A 307 5.99 -5.96 -3.46
C ALA A 307 5.75 -7.48 -3.46
N GLY A 308 4.50 -7.89 -3.56
CA GLY A 308 4.05 -9.27 -3.44
C GLY A 308 3.57 -9.69 -2.06
N ASP A 309 3.73 -8.84 -1.03
CA ASP A 309 3.14 -9.12 0.30
C ASP A 309 1.61 -9.15 0.21
N ARG A 310 1.01 -10.04 1.00
CA ARG A 310 -0.43 -10.27 1.07
C ARG A 310 -0.90 -10.16 2.52
N LEU A 311 -2.08 -9.60 2.71
CA LEU A 311 -2.68 -9.44 4.02
C LEU A 311 -4.18 -9.68 3.94
N CYS A 312 -4.68 -10.64 4.71
CA CYS A 312 -6.11 -10.87 4.82
C CYS A 312 -6.75 -9.79 5.68
N LEU A 313 -7.71 -9.05 5.12
CA LEU A 313 -8.45 -7.99 5.81
C LEU A 313 -9.80 -8.48 6.33
N ALA A 314 -10.36 -9.55 5.73
CA ALA A 314 -11.57 -10.23 6.20
C ALA A 314 -11.49 -11.69 5.78
N PRO A 315 -11.50 -12.64 6.74
CA PRO A 315 -11.57 -14.07 6.49
C PRO A 315 -12.98 -14.52 6.06
#